data_7d3d7e322da6bb9dd4b955303efe58af
#
_entry.id   7d3d7e322da6bb9dd4b955303efe58af
#
_cell.length_a   1.000
_cell.length_b   1.000
_cell.length_c   1.000
_cell.angle_alpha   90.00
_cell.angle_beta   90.00
_cell.angle_gamma   90.00
#
_symmetry.space_group_name_H-M   'P 1'
#
loop_
_entity.id
_entity.type
_entity.pdbx_description
1 polymer ?
#
loop_
_entity_poly.entity_id
_entity_poly.type
_entity_poly.pdbx_seq_one_letter_code
_entity_poly.pdbx_strand_id
1 'polypeptide(L)'
;MIVITGPTGNIGRQLLSLLIEAAPAGREELRVVVRDPARLPEGVRGRVEVVVGSHGDAATVECAFAGADAVFWLVPPDASATPDEAYSGFTRPAARAFAAHGVGHVVGVSALGRGTPQAARAGLVTASLAMDDLIAGSGVAYRALTCPSFFENLLEEVDAIRDDGVFTDTVAAARPAPMVAVADIAAAAAVLLLDRSWTGVGDVPVLGPQDLSPDDLARIMTEQLGRPVRYQRQSLDELRSTMLGYGLDEAFVEAMVDMKRAKDEGLDSGVDRSPQAGPGTTFAHWCARTLRPAVLTAQEAADAR
;
A
#
# COMPACT_ATOMS: atom_id res chain seq x y z
N MET A 1 20.67 -7.23 -9.20
CA MET A 1 20.33 -6.87 -7.79
C MET A 1 18.99 -6.16 -7.72
N ILE A 2 18.11 -6.60 -6.83
CA ILE A 2 16.82 -5.93 -6.55
C ILE A 2 16.91 -5.23 -5.20
N VAL A 3 16.55 -3.94 -5.15
CA VAL A 3 16.47 -3.16 -3.91
C VAL A 3 15.02 -3.06 -3.45
N ILE A 4 14.75 -3.32 -2.16
CA ILE A 4 13.40 -3.30 -1.57
C ILE A 4 13.37 -2.20 -0.51
N THR A 5 12.51 -1.19 -0.69
CA THR A 5 12.21 -0.19 0.32
C THR A 5 11.06 -0.63 1.21
N GLY A 6 11.06 -0.24 2.48
CA GLY A 6 10.03 -0.63 3.44
C GLY A 6 9.87 -2.14 3.70
N PRO A 7 10.96 -2.93 3.81
CA PRO A 7 10.91 -4.40 3.89
C PRO A 7 10.25 -4.94 5.16
N THR A 8 10.02 -4.11 6.14
CA THR A 8 9.36 -4.47 7.42
C THR A 8 7.89 -4.06 7.49
N GLY A 9 7.39 -3.38 6.45
CA GLY A 9 5.98 -2.99 6.34
C GLY A 9 5.10 -4.13 5.80
N ASN A 10 3.80 -3.88 5.72
CA ASN A 10 2.82 -4.91 5.34
C ASN A 10 3.05 -5.48 3.94
N ILE A 11 3.32 -4.65 2.93
CA ILE A 11 3.62 -5.10 1.57
C ILE A 11 5.05 -5.63 1.49
N GLY A 12 6.03 -4.83 1.97
CA GLY A 12 7.45 -5.13 1.77
C GLY A 12 7.91 -6.44 2.42
N ARG A 13 7.36 -6.83 3.59
CA ARG A 13 7.70 -8.10 4.23
C ARG A 13 7.22 -9.32 3.42
N GLN A 14 6.05 -9.22 2.79
CA GLN A 14 5.52 -10.29 1.96
C GLN A 14 6.27 -10.37 0.63
N LEU A 15 6.54 -9.21 0.01
CA LEU A 15 7.38 -9.15 -1.18
C LEU A 15 8.75 -9.75 -0.94
N LEU A 16 9.41 -9.39 0.16
CA LEU A 16 10.73 -9.91 0.52
C LEU A 16 10.71 -11.44 0.67
N SER A 17 9.68 -12.00 1.32
CA SER A 17 9.52 -13.46 1.43
C SER A 17 9.37 -14.12 0.07
N LEU A 18 8.52 -13.58 -0.81
CA LEU A 18 8.31 -14.10 -2.17
C LEU A 18 9.60 -14.06 -3.00
N LEU A 19 10.34 -12.97 -2.95
CA LEU A 19 11.61 -12.84 -3.69
C LEU A 19 12.69 -13.80 -3.16
N ILE A 20 12.76 -13.99 -1.85
CA ILE A 20 13.68 -14.95 -1.22
C ILE A 20 13.35 -16.39 -1.64
N GLU A 21 12.06 -16.74 -1.74
CA GLU A 21 11.60 -18.06 -2.16
C GLU A 21 11.79 -18.30 -3.66
N ALA A 22 11.51 -17.29 -4.49
CA ALA A 22 11.62 -17.37 -5.94
C ALA A 22 13.06 -17.31 -6.47
N ALA A 23 13.98 -16.71 -5.70
CA ALA A 23 15.40 -16.61 -6.03
C ALA A 23 16.20 -17.77 -5.40
N PRO A 24 16.38 -18.92 -6.09
CA PRO A 24 17.31 -19.94 -5.62
C PRO A 24 18.69 -19.31 -5.44
N ALA A 25 19.42 -19.74 -4.39
CA ALA A 25 20.70 -19.16 -4.00
C ALA A 25 21.61 -18.88 -5.21
N GLY A 26 21.95 -17.60 -5.42
CA GLY A 26 22.88 -17.13 -6.45
C GLY A 26 22.30 -16.60 -7.76
N ARG A 27 20.97 -16.57 -7.95
CA ARG A 27 20.38 -16.03 -9.20
C ARG A 27 19.95 -14.57 -9.12
N GLU A 28 19.58 -14.08 -7.93
CA GLU A 28 19.20 -12.68 -7.74
C GLU A 28 19.72 -12.20 -6.38
N GLU A 29 20.46 -11.11 -6.39
CA GLU A 29 20.92 -10.46 -5.16
C GLU A 29 19.86 -9.49 -4.67
N LEU A 30 19.53 -9.57 -3.37
CA LEU A 30 18.52 -8.73 -2.74
C LEU A 30 19.20 -7.76 -1.76
N ARG A 31 18.85 -6.49 -1.86
CA ARG A 31 19.22 -5.45 -0.92
C ARG A 31 17.97 -4.82 -0.32
N VAL A 32 17.99 -4.54 0.97
CA VAL A 32 16.89 -3.90 1.68
C VAL A 32 17.32 -2.60 2.31
N VAL A 33 16.43 -1.59 2.29
CA VAL A 33 16.62 -0.34 2.99
C VAL A 33 15.73 -0.32 4.23
N VAL A 34 16.33 -0.22 5.42
CA VAL A 34 15.60 -0.30 6.68
C VAL A 34 16.21 0.61 7.74
N ARG A 35 15.37 1.32 8.51
CA ARG A 35 15.83 2.19 9.60
C ARG A 35 16.38 1.41 10.79
N ASP A 36 15.79 0.28 11.10
CA ASP A 36 16.18 -0.60 12.21
C ASP A 36 16.30 -2.06 11.70
N PRO A 37 17.53 -2.56 11.51
CA PRO A 37 17.76 -3.94 11.07
C PRO A 37 17.25 -5.00 12.05
N ALA A 38 17.06 -4.67 13.34
CA ALA A 38 16.52 -5.60 14.31
C ALA A 38 15.08 -6.03 14.00
N ARG A 39 14.34 -5.22 13.24
CA ARG A 39 12.98 -5.54 12.80
C ARG A 39 12.90 -6.54 11.62
N LEU A 40 14.04 -6.84 10.98
CA LEU A 40 14.10 -7.92 9.99
C LEU A 40 14.13 -9.29 10.70
N PRO A 41 13.38 -10.29 10.21
CA PRO A 41 13.47 -11.65 10.74
C PRO A 41 14.92 -12.18 10.66
N GLU A 42 15.33 -12.93 11.68
CA GLU A 42 16.71 -13.41 11.79
C GLU A 42 17.13 -14.25 10.57
N GLY A 43 16.25 -15.14 10.08
CA GLY A 43 16.50 -15.96 8.89
C GLY A 43 16.59 -15.18 7.57
N VAL A 44 16.20 -13.91 7.56
CA VAL A 44 16.27 -13.01 6.38
C VAL A 44 17.59 -12.26 6.34
N ARG A 45 18.11 -11.80 7.49
CA ARG A 45 19.29 -10.93 7.59
C ARG A 45 20.53 -11.53 6.92
N GLY A 46 20.70 -12.84 6.97
CA GLY A 46 21.83 -13.54 6.33
C GLY A 46 21.65 -13.78 4.82
N ARG A 47 20.50 -13.40 4.26
CA ARG A 47 20.15 -13.66 2.84
C ARG A 47 20.03 -12.39 2.00
N VAL A 48 20.18 -11.22 2.61
CA VAL A 48 20.03 -9.92 1.96
C VAL A 48 21.15 -8.98 2.38
N GLU A 49 21.52 -8.08 1.52
CA GLU A 49 22.36 -6.93 1.88
C GLU A 49 21.48 -5.89 2.57
N VAL A 50 21.96 -5.30 3.66
CA VAL A 50 21.20 -4.33 4.46
C VAL A 50 21.84 -2.96 4.38
N VAL A 51 21.09 -1.98 3.88
CA VAL A 51 21.42 -0.56 3.96
C VAL A 51 20.58 0.05 5.08
N VAL A 52 21.27 0.62 6.08
CA VAL A 52 20.61 1.24 7.25
C VAL A 52 20.34 2.71 6.97
N GLY A 53 19.08 3.09 7.04
CA GLY A 53 18.65 4.49 6.85
C GLY A 53 17.21 4.61 6.39
N SER A 54 16.82 5.86 6.15
CA SER A 54 15.53 6.17 5.50
C SER A 54 15.71 6.22 3.99
N HIS A 55 14.84 5.58 3.25
CA HIS A 55 14.84 5.68 1.79
C HIS A 55 14.35 7.05 1.26
N GLY A 56 13.93 7.98 2.15
CA GLY A 56 13.76 9.40 1.83
C GLY A 56 15.06 10.20 1.89
N ASP A 57 16.15 9.65 2.45
CA ASP A 57 17.41 10.37 2.60
C ASP A 57 18.31 10.17 1.37
N ALA A 58 18.87 11.28 0.87
CA ALA A 58 19.73 11.25 -0.32
C ALA A 58 20.94 10.31 -0.15
N ALA A 59 21.66 10.38 0.97
CA ALA A 59 22.83 9.54 1.20
C ALA A 59 22.45 8.04 1.27
N THR A 60 21.29 7.73 1.84
CA THR A 60 20.80 6.35 1.93
C THR A 60 20.47 5.78 0.55
N VAL A 61 19.73 6.54 -0.29
CA VAL A 61 19.35 6.04 -1.63
C VAL A 61 20.53 5.98 -2.58
N GLU A 62 21.50 6.90 -2.49
CA GLU A 62 22.77 6.84 -3.24
C GLU A 62 23.53 5.54 -2.93
N CYS A 63 23.64 5.16 -1.66
CA CYS A 63 24.26 3.90 -1.26
C CYS A 63 23.42 2.70 -1.71
N ALA A 64 22.11 2.75 -1.52
CA ALA A 64 21.22 1.63 -1.77
C ALA A 64 21.09 1.28 -3.27
N PHE A 65 21.15 2.29 -4.16
CA PHE A 65 20.93 2.08 -5.59
C PHE A 65 22.22 1.83 -6.39
N ALA A 66 23.38 1.93 -5.76
CA ALA A 66 24.64 1.56 -6.40
C ALA A 66 24.61 0.08 -6.86
N GLY A 67 24.66 -0.15 -8.17
CA GLY A 67 24.60 -1.47 -8.78
C GLY A 67 23.22 -2.14 -8.77
N ALA A 68 22.14 -1.40 -8.50
CA ALA A 68 20.78 -1.91 -8.53
C ALA A 68 20.25 -2.00 -9.98
N ASP A 69 19.70 -3.15 -10.36
CA ASP A 69 18.99 -3.34 -11.63
C ASP A 69 17.53 -2.92 -11.52
N ALA A 70 16.92 -3.19 -10.36
CA ALA A 70 15.52 -2.89 -10.09
C ALA A 70 15.28 -2.43 -8.66
N VAL A 71 14.27 -1.57 -8.47
CA VAL A 71 13.87 -1.04 -7.16
C VAL A 71 12.37 -1.23 -6.96
N PHE A 72 11.99 -1.77 -5.79
CA PHE A 72 10.64 -1.65 -5.27
C PHE A 72 10.53 -0.37 -4.44
N TRP A 73 9.63 0.52 -4.87
CA TRP A 73 9.44 1.82 -4.25
C TRP A 73 8.09 1.90 -3.53
N LEU A 74 8.13 2.16 -2.24
CA LEU A 74 6.94 2.34 -1.41
C LEU A 74 7.16 3.54 -0.49
N VAL A 75 6.31 4.55 -0.59
CA VAL A 75 6.31 5.70 0.32
C VAL A 75 5.41 5.43 1.52
N PRO A 76 5.90 5.48 2.76
CA PRO A 76 5.06 5.60 3.94
C PRO A 76 4.71 7.09 4.14
N PRO A 77 3.51 7.56 3.77
CA PRO A 77 3.21 8.99 3.86
C PRO A 77 3.29 9.48 5.31
N ASP A 78 4.02 10.58 5.50
CA ASP A 78 4.15 11.23 6.80
C ASP A 78 2.98 12.20 6.99
N ALA A 79 2.09 11.89 7.92
CA ALA A 79 0.92 12.70 8.22
C ALA A 79 1.23 14.01 8.98
N SER A 80 2.48 14.25 9.34
CA SER A 80 2.96 15.52 9.89
C SER A 80 3.50 16.49 8.82
N ALA A 81 3.51 16.06 7.56
CA ALA A 81 3.99 16.83 6.41
C ALA A 81 2.84 17.14 5.44
N THR A 82 3.05 18.14 4.59
CA THR A 82 2.11 18.40 3.48
C THR A 82 2.07 17.23 2.49
N PRO A 83 0.99 17.02 1.74
CA PRO A 83 0.89 15.94 0.76
C PRO A 83 2.03 15.91 -0.27
N ASP A 84 2.48 17.06 -0.77
CA ASP A 84 3.64 17.11 -1.68
C ASP A 84 4.93 16.66 -1.00
N GLU A 85 5.19 17.12 0.22
CA GLU A 85 6.38 16.70 0.97
C GLU A 85 6.35 15.22 1.32
N ALA A 86 5.18 14.71 1.72
CA ALA A 86 4.99 13.30 2.07
C ALA A 86 5.22 12.34 0.89
N TYR A 87 4.89 12.74 -0.33
CA TYR A 87 5.01 11.90 -1.53
C TYR A 87 6.16 12.32 -2.44
N SER A 88 6.01 13.43 -3.18
CA SER A 88 7.01 13.90 -4.15
C SER A 88 8.29 14.36 -3.46
N GLY A 89 8.19 15.08 -2.35
CA GLY A 89 9.33 15.54 -1.56
C GLY A 89 10.19 14.39 -1.06
N PHE A 90 9.54 13.39 -0.47
CA PHE A 90 10.17 12.15 -0.01
C PHE A 90 10.84 11.36 -1.15
N THR A 91 10.25 11.37 -2.35
CA THR A 91 10.71 10.59 -3.51
C THR A 91 11.79 11.31 -4.34
N ARG A 92 11.91 12.64 -4.24
CA ARG A 92 12.88 13.43 -5.03
C ARG A 92 14.34 12.95 -4.96
N PRO A 93 14.90 12.60 -3.79
CA PRO A 93 16.24 12.02 -3.73
C PRO A 93 16.35 10.71 -4.53
N ALA A 94 15.37 9.82 -4.40
CA ALA A 94 15.37 8.55 -5.10
C ALA A 94 15.25 8.72 -6.61
N ALA A 95 14.41 9.63 -7.11
CA ALA A 95 14.26 9.89 -8.54
C ALA A 95 15.57 10.37 -9.19
N ARG A 96 16.37 11.14 -8.46
CA ARG A 96 17.72 11.55 -8.90
C ARG A 96 18.69 10.36 -8.90
N ALA A 97 18.66 9.56 -7.83
CA ALA A 97 19.53 8.41 -7.67
C ALA A 97 19.22 7.30 -8.71
N PHE A 98 17.96 7.11 -9.12
CA PHE A 98 17.62 6.18 -10.21
C PHE A 98 18.39 6.50 -11.49
N ALA A 99 18.39 7.76 -11.91
CA ALA A 99 19.13 8.20 -13.11
C ALA A 99 20.65 8.12 -12.90
N ALA A 100 21.16 8.56 -11.75
CA ALA A 100 22.59 8.62 -11.45
C ALA A 100 23.25 7.23 -11.41
N HIS A 101 22.54 6.22 -10.92
CA HIS A 101 23.04 4.84 -10.81
C HIS A 101 22.59 3.93 -11.95
N GLY A 102 21.85 4.44 -12.94
CA GLY A 102 21.40 3.67 -14.08
C GLY A 102 20.44 2.54 -13.71
N VAL A 103 19.59 2.77 -12.69
CA VAL A 103 18.55 1.80 -12.33
C VAL A 103 17.64 1.55 -13.53
N GLY A 104 17.52 0.30 -13.95
CA GLY A 104 16.77 -0.08 -15.15
C GLY A 104 15.26 -0.04 -14.93
N HIS A 105 14.78 -0.52 -13.78
CA HIS A 105 13.36 -0.74 -13.51
C HIS A 105 12.95 -0.26 -12.11
N VAL A 106 11.80 0.39 -12.03
CA VAL A 106 11.17 0.72 -10.74
C VAL A 106 9.73 0.21 -10.73
N VAL A 107 9.37 -0.51 -9.68
CA VAL A 107 7.99 -0.92 -9.39
C VAL A 107 7.53 -0.15 -8.16
N GLY A 108 6.59 0.76 -8.34
CA GLY A 108 6.09 1.64 -7.27
C GLY A 108 4.68 1.28 -6.84
N VAL A 109 4.37 1.41 -5.55
CA VAL A 109 2.99 1.34 -5.06
C VAL A 109 2.35 2.71 -5.23
N SER A 110 1.22 2.74 -5.91
CA SER A 110 0.47 3.94 -6.26
C SER A 110 -1.03 3.75 -6.03
N ALA A 111 -1.83 4.73 -6.44
CA ALA A 111 -3.26 4.74 -6.29
C ALA A 111 -3.97 4.70 -7.64
N LEU A 112 -5.21 4.21 -7.65
CA LEU A 112 -6.14 4.37 -8.76
C LEU A 112 -6.52 5.85 -8.95
N GLY A 113 -7.10 6.17 -10.09
CA GLY A 113 -7.71 7.48 -10.34
C GLY A 113 -7.09 8.26 -11.50
N ARG A 114 -5.94 7.86 -12.04
CA ARG A 114 -5.33 8.53 -13.21
C ARG A 114 -6.31 8.58 -14.39
N GLY A 115 -6.46 9.75 -14.97
CA GLY A 115 -7.37 9.97 -16.11
C GLY A 115 -8.83 10.16 -15.74
N THR A 116 -9.21 10.05 -14.46
CA THR A 116 -10.58 10.35 -14.00
C THR A 116 -10.79 11.86 -13.80
N PRO A 117 -12.04 12.35 -13.87
CA PRO A 117 -12.35 13.75 -13.55
C PRO A 117 -12.01 14.15 -12.10
N GLN A 118 -11.94 13.20 -11.19
CA GLN A 118 -11.62 13.42 -9.77
C GLN A 118 -10.13 13.52 -9.49
N ALA A 119 -9.25 12.97 -10.36
CA ALA A 119 -7.80 12.83 -10.12
C ALA A 119 -7.10 14.12 -9.64
N ALA A 120 -7.49 15.28 -10.18
CA ALA A 120 -6.89 16.56 -9.82
C ALA A 120 -7.33 17.13 -8.45
N ARG A 121 -8.36 16.53 -7.82
CA ARG A 121 -8.94 16.98 -6.55
C ARG A 121 -9.14 15.81 -5.55
N ALA A 122 -8.38 14.76 -5.73
CA ALA A 122 -8.44 13.55 -4.91
C ALA A 122 -7.40 13.53 -3.77
N GLY A 123 -6.92 14.69 -3.35
CA GLY A 123 -6.07 14.86 -2.17
C GLY A 123 -4.83 13.98 -2.19
N LEU A 124 -4.72 13.02 -1.26
CA LEU A 124 -3.56 12.12 -1.18
C LEU A 124 -3.36 11.27 -2.44
N VAL A 125 -4.44 10.91 -3.15
CA VAL A 125 -4.30 10.25 -4.46
C VAL A 125 -3.65 11.19 -5.47
N THR A 126 -4.05 12.46 -5.52
CA THR A 126 -3.41 13.46 -6.39
C THR A 126 -1.90 13.55 -6.13
N ALA A 127 -1.51 13.55 -4.84
CA ALA A 127 -0.10 13.59 -4.46
C ALA A 127 0.65 12.29 -4.83
N SER A 128 0.01 11.13 -4.71
CA SER A 128 0.57 9.85 -5.16
C SER A 128 0.77 9.81 -6.67
N LEU A 129 -0.18 10.31 -7.46
CA LEU A 129 -0.04 10.38 -8.92
C LEU A 129 1.06 11.36 -9.36
N ALA A 130 1.26 12.48 -8.63
CA ALA A 130 2.37 13.39 -8.87
C ALA A 130 3.74 12.73 -8.55
N MET A 131 3.81 11.89 -7.55
CA MET A 131 4.98 11.05 -7.26
C MET A 131 5.28 10.10 -8.42
N ASP A 132 4.26 9.45 -9.00
CA ASP A 132 4.45 8.60 -10.19
C ASP A 132 5.04 9.38 -11.36
N ASP A 133 4.52 10.59 -11.61
CA ASP A 133 5.03 11.45 -12.68
C ASP A 133 6.50 11.85 -12.44
N LEU A 134 6.87 12.08 -11.18
CA LEU A 134 8.26 12.35 -10.80
C LEU A 134 9.17 11.15 -11.09
N ILE A 135 8.76 9.93 -10.74
CA ILE A 135 9.53 8.72 -11.01
C ILE A 135 9.63 8.48 -12.52
N ALA A 136 8.52 8.56 -13.25
CA ALA A 136 8.48 8.41 -14.70
C ALA A 136 9.39 9.42 -15.40
N GLY A 137 9.44 10.66 -14.91
CA GLY A 137 10.30 11.74 -15.40
C GLY A 137 11.80 11.51 -15.21
N SER A 138 12.22 10.55 -14.37
CA SER A 138 13.63 10.19 -14.19
C SER A 138 14.22 9.38 -15.36
N GLY A 139 13.38 8.90 -16.28
CA GLY A 139 13.77 8.11 -17.46
C GLY A 139 13.90 6.61 -17.20
N VAL A 140 13.63 6.14 -15.97
CA VAL A 140 13.62 4.72 -15.63
C VAL A 140 12.39 4.02 -16.24
N ALA A 141 12.49 2.73 -16.59
CA ALA A 141 11.29 1.95 -16.86
C ALA A 141 10.47 1.83 -15.55
N TYR A 142 9.19 2.24 -15.59
CA TYR A 142 8.36 2.36 -14.40
C TYR A 142 7.04 1.59 -14.54
N ARG A 143 6.68 0.84 -13.50
CA ARG A 143 5.34 0.28 -13.32
C ARG A 143 4.75 0.76 -12.00
N ALA A 144 3.68 1.54 -12.11
CA ALA A 144 2.86 1.92 -10.98
C ALA A 144 1.86 0.79 -10.67
N LEU A 145 1.98 0.15 -9.51
CA LEU A 145 0.93 -0.73 -8.98
C LEU A 145 -0.20 0.14 -8.47
N THR A 146 -1.20 0.36 -9.30
CA THR A 146 -2.32 1.25 -8.96
C THR A 146 -3.35 0.49 -8.13
N CYS A 147 -3.44 0.85 -6.86
CA CYS A 147 -4.21 0.13 -5.85
C CYS A 147 -5.44 0.92 -5.39
N PRO A 148 -6.57 0.23 -5.10
CA PRO A 148 -7.69 0.78 -4.34
C PRO A 148 -7.39 0.78 -2.83
N SER A 149 -8.42 0.90 -2.00
CA SER A 149 -8.31 0.69 -0.55
C SER A 149 -7.89 -0.74 -0.21
N PHE A 150 -7.07 -0.90 0.84
CA PHE A 150 -6.57 -2.21 1.25
C PHE A 150 -7.52 -2.87 2.25
N PHE A 151 -7.66 -4.20 2.19
CA PHE A 151 -8.38 -4.96 3.21
C PHE A 151 -7.74 -4.76 4.60
N GLU A 152 -6.43 -4.64 4.65
CA GLU A 152 -5.65 -4.47 5.87
C GLU A 152 -5.98 -3.20 6.66
N ASN A 153 -6.62 -2.19 6.05
CA ASN A 153 -7.12 -1.01 6.77
C ASN A 153 -8.16 -1.39 7.83
N LEU A 154 -8.92 -2.48 7.63
CA LEU A 154 -9.87 -3.00 8.62
C LEU A 154 -9.20 -3.58 9.87
N LEU A 155 -7.89 -3.84 9.84
CA LEU A 155 -7.16 -4.25 11.05
C LEU A 155 -6.99 -3.12 12.05
N GLU A 156 -7.11 -1.86 11.62
CA GLU A 156 -7.14 -0.69 12.51
C GLU A 156 -8.45 -0.61 13.31
N GLU A 157 -9.49 -1.28 12.83
CA GLU A 157 -10.84 -1.30 13.41
C GLU A 157 -11.11 -2.57 14.25
N VAL A 158 -10.09 -3.42 14.50
CA VAL A 158 -10.26 -4.73 15.18
C VAL A 158 -10.95 -4.59 16.52
N ASP A 159 -10.61 -3.57 17.31
CA ASP A 159 -11.22 -3.35 18.62
C ASP A 159 -12.70 -2.99 18.49
N ALA A 160 -13.08 -2.08 17.61
CA ALA A 160 -14.47 -1.71 17.36
C ALA A 160 -15.28 -2.88 16.77
N ILE A 161 -14.69 -3.64 15.86
CA ILE A 161 -15.30 -4.86 15.31
C ILE A 161 -15.50 -5.91 16.43
N ARG A 162 -14.54 -6.08 17.34
CA ARG A 162 -14.61 -7.00 18.47
C ARG A 162 -15.66 -6.59 19.49
N ASP A 163 -15.61 -5.34 19.94
CA ASP A 163 -16.39 -4.90 21.12
C ASP A 163 -17.81 -4.48 20.75
N ASP A 164 -17.95 -3.73 19.65
CA ASP A 164 -19.22 -3.10 19.26
C ASP A 164 -19.86 -3.77 18.02
N GLY A 165 -19.14 -4.63 17.31
CA GLY A 165 -19.55 -5.19 16.03
C GLY A 165 -19.72 -4.12 14.96
N VAL A 166 -18.83 -3.11 14.93
CA VAL A 166 -18.91 -1.96 14.03
C VAL A 166 -17.57 -1.73 13.35
N PHE A 167 -17.62 -1.32 12.09
CA PHE A 167 -16.52 -0.67 11.40
C PHE A 167 -17.02 0.59 10.69
N THR A 168 -16.10 1.52 10.43
CA THR A 168 -16.45 2.85 9.91
C THR A 168 -15.71 3.18 8.62
N ASP A 169 -16.36 3.92 7.74
CA ASP A 169 -15.76 4.65 6.63
C ASP A 169 -16.69 5.80 6.23
N THR A 170 -16.26 6.65 5.28
CA THR A 170 -17.05 7.78 4.79
C THR A 170 -17.85 7.46 3.54
N VAL A 171 -17.60 6.34 2.89
CA VAL A 171 -18.24 5.90 1.64
C VAL A 171 -19.70 5.53 1.89
N ALA A 172 -20.59 5.79 0.92
CA ALA A 172 -22.00 5.41 1.01
C ALA A 172 -22.15 3.88 1.15
N ALA A 173 -23.00 3.44 2.08
CA ALA A 173 -23.14 2.03 2.50
C ALA A 173 -23.36 1.05 1.35
N ALA A 174 -24.12 1.44 0.34
CA ALA A 174 -24.45 0.61 -0.83
C ALA A 174 -23.55 0.88 -2.06
N ARG A 175 -22.46 1.67 -1.93
CA ARG A 175 -21.56 1.96 -3.05
C ARG A 175 -20.51 0.86 -3.20
N PRO A 176 -20.53 0.05 -4.27
CA PRO A 176 -19.50 -0.93 -4.52
C PRO A 176 -18.22 -0.24 -5.01
N ALA A 177 -17.09 -0.71 -4.53
CA ALA A 177 -15.76 -0.29 -4.96
C ALA A 177 -14.79 -1.47 -4.89
N PRO A 178 -13.74 -1.49 -5.73
CA PRO A 178 -12.69 -2.48 -5.58
C PRO A 178 -11.92 -2.25 -4.28
N MET A 179 -11.42 -3.34 -3.73
CA MET A 179 -10.43 -3.37 -2.65
C MET A 179 -9.37 -4.42 -2.98
N VAL A 180 -8.27 -4.46 -2.24
CA VAL A 180 -7.18 -5.39 -2.51
C VAL A 180 -6.53 -5.88 -1.22
N ALA A 181 -6.07 -7.14 -1.20
CA ALA A 181 -5.19 -7.65 -0.15
C ALA A 181 -3.74 -7.20 -0.40
N VAL A 182 -3.02 -6.85 0.65
CA VAL A 182 -1.59 -6.49 0.59
C VAL A 182 -0.75 -7.62 -0.02
N ALA A 183 -1.17 -8.88 0.17
CA ALA A 183 -0.52 -10.05 -0.41
C ALA A 183 -0.54 -10.03 -1.95
N ASP A 184 -1.64 -9.57 -2.55
CA ASP A 184 -1.78 -9.50 -4.00
C ASP A 184 -0.88 -8.40 -4.59
N ILE A 185 -0.73 -7.28 -3.86
CA ILE A 185 0.21 -6.21 -4.24
C ILE A 185 1.65 -6.73 -4.22
N ALA A 186 2.02 -7.45 -3.17
CA ALA A 186 3.34 -8.06 -3.05
C ALA A 186 3.61 -9.08 -4.16
N ALA A 187 2.61 -9.90 -4.51
CA ALA A 187 2.72 -10.88 -5.58
C ALA A 187 2.90 -10.22 -6.96
N ALA A 188 2.11 -9.19 -7.27
CA ALA A 188 2.25 -8.41 -8.51
C ALA A 188 3.62 -7.72 -8.59
N ALA A 189 4.10 -7.14 -7.48
CA ALA A 189 5.43 -6.57 -7.41
C ALA A 189 6.53 -7.60 -7.68
N ALA A 190 6.44 -8.80 -7.08
CA ALA A 190 7.42 -9.86 -7.27
C ALA A 190 7.51 -10.30 -8.74
N VAL A 191 6.38 -10.48 -9.42
CA VAL A 191 6.34 -10.83 -10.85
C VAL A 191 7.09 -9.79 -11.68
N LEU A 192 6.81 -8.50 -11.49
CA LEU A 192 7.41 -7.41 -12.26
C LEU A 192 8.89 -7.20 -11.94
N LEU A 193 9.34 -7.45 -10.73
CA LEU A 193 10.75 -7.33 -10.34
C LEU A 193 11.59 -8.50 -10.83
N LEU A 194 11.01 -9.69 -10.97
CA LEU A 194 11.70 -10.89 -11.48
C LEU A 194 11.69 -10.95 -13.01
N ASP A 195 10.58 -10.58 -13.66
CA ASP A 195 10.50 -10.43 -15.11
C ASP A 195 10.67 -8.97 -15.51
N ARG A 196 11.87 -8.58 -15.85
CA ARG A 196 12.23 -7.22 -16.28
C ARG A 196 12.26 -7.05 -17.80
N SER A 197 11.48 -7.84 -18.54
CA SER A 197 11.37 -7.72 -20.00
C SER A 197 10.56 -6.51 -20.46
N TRP A 198 9.79 -5.90 -19.55
CA TRP A 198 8.97 -4.73 -19.81
C TRP A 198 9.80 -3.43 -19.88
N THR A 199 9.34 -2.46 -20.66
CA THR A 199 10.01 -1.17 -20.87
C THR A 199 9.00 -0.02 -20.78
N GLY A 200 9.50 1.21 -20.72
CA GLY A 200 8.69 2.42 -20.67
C GLY A 200 7.90 2.55 -19.37
N VAL A 201 6.89 3.41 -19.38
CA VAL A 201 6.06 3.74 -18.21
C VAL A 201 4.67 3.13 -18.40
N GLY A 202 4.07 2.61 -17.31
CA GLY A 202 2.72 2.08 -17.37
C GLY A 202 2.14 1.76 -15.99
N ASP A 203 0.82 1.66 -15.96
CA ASP A 203 0.03 1.31 -14.77
C ASP A 203 -0.32 -0.17 -14.79
N VAL A 204 -0.29 -0.79 -13.61
CA VAL A 204 -0.77 -2.15 -13.37
C VAL A 204 -1.81 -2.10 -12.25
N PRO A 205 -3.11 -2.08 -12.58
CA PRO A 205 -4.16 -2.13 -11.58
C PRO A 205 -4.11 -3.44 -10.80
N VAL A 206 -4.00 -3.34 -9.47
CA VAL A 206 -4.00 -4.51 -8.57
C VAL A 206 -5.27 -4.47 -7.73
N LEU A 207 -6.23 -5.29 -8.10
CA LEU A 207 -7.59 -5.29 -7.55
C LEU A 207 -7.94 -6.68 -7.05
N GLY A 208 -8.69 -6.75 -5.96
CA GLY A 208 -9.39 -7.99 -5.60
C GLY A 208 -10.43 -8.38 -6.66
N PRO A 209 -10.94 -9.61 -6.61
CA PRO A 209 -11.80 -10.15 -7.68
C PRO A 209 -13.19 -9.51 -7.73
N GLN A 210 -13.60 -8.77 -6.70
CA GLN A 210 -14.96 -8.24 -6.54
C GLN A 210 -14.94 -6.76 -6.18
N ASP A 211 -15.93 -6.02 -6.69
CA ASP A 211 -16.30 -4.72 -6.16
C ASP A 211 -17.33 -4.94 -5.05
N LEU A 212 -17.04 -4.46 -3.85
CA LEU A 212 -17.85 -4.68 -2.66
C LEU A 212 -18.27 -3.35 -2.05
N SER A 213 -19.53 -3.27 -1.66
CA SER A 213 -20.02 -2.14 -0.86
C SER A 213 -19.69 -2.35 0.63
N PRO A 214 -19.68 -1.29 1.45
CA PRO A 214 -19.58 -1.42 2.91
C PRO A 214 -20.61 -2.40 3.51
N ASP A 215 -21.83 -2.44 2.97
CA ASP A 215 -22.85 -3.39 3.39
C ASP A 215 -22.47 -4.84 3.04
N ASP A 216 -21.84 -5.07 1.87
CA ASP A 216 -21.31 -6.40 1.52
C ASP A 216 -20.18 -6.81 2.44
N LEU A 217 -19.27 -5.88 2.79
CA LEU A 217 -18.19 -6.14 3.75
C LEU A 217 -18.76 -6.52 5.12
N ALA A 218 -19.79 -5.80 5.61
CA ALA A 218 -20.47 -6.09 6.87
C ALA A 218 -21.09 -7.51 6.87
N ARG A 219 -21.78 -7.85 5.79
CA ARG A 219 -22.39 -9.18 5.62
C ARG A 219 -21.33 -10.29 5.62
N ILE A 220 -20.27 -10.13 4.84
CA ILE A 220 -19.19 -11.14 4.76
C ILE A 220 -18.49 -11.26 6.12
N MET A 221 -18.18 -10.16 6.80
CA MET A 221 -17.60 -10.20 8.15
C MET A 221 -18.52 -10.91 9.14
N THR A 222 -19.83 -10.65 9.11
CA THR A 222 -20.82 -11.34 9.94
C THR A 222 -20.75 -12.86 9.74
N GLU A 223 -20.70 -13.30 8.49
CA GLU A 223 -20.60 -14.72 8.14
C GLU A 223 -19.29 -15.35 8.63
N GLN A 224 -18.15 -14.67 8.41
CA GLN A 224 -16.83 -15.19 8.75
C GLN A 224 -16.51 -15.15 10.26
N LEU A 225 -17.02 -14.16 10.97
CA LEU A 225 -16.81 -14.02 12.42
C LEU A 225 -17.87 -14.78 13.24
N GLY A 226 -19.02 -15.15 12.63
CA GLY A 226 -20.11 -15.85 13.30
C GLY A 226 -20.87 -14.96 14.28
N ARG A 227 -20.79 -13.63 14.14
CA ARG A 227 -21.48 -12.65 14.96
C ARG A 227 -21.84 -11.40 14.14
N PRO A 228 -22.87 -10.63 14.51
CA PRO A 228 -23.27 -9.46 13.75
C PRO A 228 -22.14 -8.42 13.67
N VAL A 229 -21.86 -7.97 12.45
CA VAL A 229 -21.02 -6.80 12.17
C VAL A 229 -21.81 -5.88 11.28
N ARG A 230 -21.79 -4.58 11.57
CA ARG A 230 -22.50 -3.54 10.83
C ARG A 230 -21.55 -2.44 10.39
N TYR A 231 -21.86 -1.85 9.27
CA TYR A 231 -21.21 -0.64 8.81
C TYR A 231 -21.84 0.59 9.45
N GLN A 232 -21.03 1.55 9.86
CA GLN A 232 -21.48 2.86 10.30
C GLN A 232 -20.76 3.93 9.48
N ARG A 233 -21.52 4.65 8.66
CA ARG A 233 -20.96 5.74 7.87
C ARG A 233 -20.56 6.90 8.78
N GLN A 234 -19.30 7.33 8.68
CA GLN A 234 -18.76 8.52 9.29
C GLN A 234 -18.89 9.71 8.33
N SER A 235 -19.23 10.89 8.82
CA SER A 235 -19.18 12.09 8.01
C SER A 235 -17.73 12.55 7.78
N LEU A 236 -17.51 13.32 6.69
CA LEU A 236 -16.19 13.90 6.42
C LEU A 236 -15.78 14.91 7.51
N ASP A 237 -16.73 15.58 8.16
CA ASP A 237 -16.44 16.53 9.25
C ASP A 237 -16.03 15.80 10.54
N GLU A 238 -16.63 14.65 10.84
CA GLU A 238 -16.21 13.79 11.95
C GLU A 238 -14.79 13.23 11.71
N LEU A 239 -14.52 12.73 10.49
CA LEU A 239 -13.18 12.28 10.11
C LEU A 239 -12.15 13.40 10.29
N ARG A 240 -12.42 14.59 9.72
CA ARG A 240 -11.55 15.77 9.86
C ARG A 240 -11.27 16.10 11.33
N SER A 241 -12.32 16.19 12.13
CA SER A 241 -12.19 16.53 13.55
C SER A 241 -11.37 15.52 14.33
N THR A 242 -11.57 14.22 14.05
CA THR A 242 -10.82 13.13 14.67
C THR A 242 -9.34 13.22 14.32
N MET A 243 -9.00 13.39 13.03
CA MET A 243 -7.62 13.45 12.56
C MET A 243 -6.88 14.69 13.09
N LEU A 244 -7.53 15.86 13.11
CA LEU A 244 -6.98 17.06 13.73
C LEU A 244 -6.76 16.88 15.24
N GLY A 245 -7.66 16.14 15.91
CA GLY A 245 -7.54 15.79 17.33
C GLY A 245 -6.29 14.93 17.63
N TYR A 246 -5.78 14.17 16.67
CA TYR A 246 -4.51 13.44 16.77
C TYR A 246 -3.28 14.30 16.48
N GLY A 247 -3.45 15.58 16.14
CA GLY A 247 -2.35 16.51 15.87
C GLY A 247 -1.68 16.32 14.52
N LEU A 248 -2.37 15.77 13.54
CA LEU A 248 -1.89 15.63 12.17
C LEU A 248 -1.85 16.99 11.47
N ASP A 249 -1.02 17.12 10.45
CA ASP A 249 -0.92 18.34 9.63
C ASP A 249 -2.26 18.66 8.96
N GLU A 250 -2.70 19.93 9.00
CA GLU A 250 -4.00 20.35 8.48
C GLU A 250 -4.13 20.11 6.96
N ALA A 251 -3.07 20.36 6.18
CA ALA A 251 -3.09 20.13 4.75
C ALA A 251 -3.15 18.63 4.42
N PHE A 252 -2.51 17.79 5.24
CA PHE A 252 -2.62 16.34 5.12
C PHE A 252 -4.04 15.85 5.43
N VAL A 253 -4.66 16.39 6.50
CA VAL A 253 -6.05 16.06 6.88
C VAL A 253 -7.04 16.45 5.79
N GLU A 254 -6.93 17.68 5.24
CA GLU A 254 -7.79 18.10 4.12
C GLU A 254 -7.59 17.22 2.88
N ALA A 255 -6.36 16.84 2.57
CA ALA A 255 -6.09 15.93 1.45
C ALA A 255 -6.65 14.51 1.71
N MET A 256 -6.69 14.02 2.94
CA MET A 256 -7.37 12.78 3.29
C MET A 256 -8.88 12.90 3.09
N VAL A 257 -9.49 14.00 3.53
CA VAL A 257 -10.91 14.29 3.34
C VAL A 257 -11.26 14.35 1.84
N ASP A 258 -10.44 15.01 1.03
CA ASP A 258 -10.63 15.09 -0.41
C ASP A 258 -10.49 13.72 -1.09
N MET A 259 -9.54 12.90 -0.66
CA MET A 259 -9.41 11.52 -1.14
C MET A 259 -10.67 10.70 -0.82
N LYS A 260 -11.15 10.78 0.41
CA LYS A 260 -12.36 10.05 0.83
C LYS A 260 -13.60 10.52 0.05
N ARG A 261 -13.75 11.83 -0.18
CA ARG A 261 -14.82 12.40 -1.02
C ARG A 261 -14.73 11.87 -2.44
N ALA A 262 -13.55 11.90 -3.06
CA ALA A 262 -13.34 11.42 -4.43
C ALA A 262 -13.65 9.93 -4.56
N LYS A 263 -13.30 9.11 -3.57
CA LYS A 263 -13.64 7.69 -3.53
C LYS A 263 -15.15 7.46 -3.42
N ASP A 264 -15.85 8.23 -2.58
CA ASP A 264 -17.32 8.18 -2.51
C ASP A 264 -17.98 8.69 -3.81
N GLU A 265 -17.31 9.52 -4.60
CA GLU A 265 -17.73 9.94 -5.93
C GLU A 265 -17.36 8.93 -7.05
N GLY A 266 -16.72 7.80 -6.71
CA GLY A 266 -16.41 6.72 -7.64
C GLY A 266 -15.04 6.81 -8.30
N LEU A 267 -14.05 7.44 -7.68
CA LEU A 267 -12.67 7.53 -8.16
C LEU A 267 -12.09 6.17 -8.59
N ASP A 268 -12.37 5.12 -7.82
CA ASP A 268 -11.84 3.77 -8.02
C ASP A 268 -12.75 2.88 -8.90
N SER A 269 -13.87 3.41 -9.40
CA SER A 269 -14.89 2.61 -10.10
C SER A 269 -14.55 2.38 -11.57
N GLY A 270 -14.99 1.23 -12.12
CA GLY A 270 -14.91 0.94 -13.56
C GLY A 270 -13.49 0.62 -14.06
N VAL A 271 -12.60 0.22 -13.17
CA VAL A 271 -11.23 -0.18 -13.54
C VAL A 271 -11.20 -1.67 -13.87
N ASP A 272 -10.65 -1.98 -15.04
CA ASP A 272 -10.48 -3.37 -15.48
C ASP A 272 -9.37 -4.06 -14.65
N ARG A 273 -9.62 -5.34 -14.33
CA ARG A 273 -8.64 -6.16 -13.60
C ARG A 273 -7.53 -6.61 -14.52
N SER A 274 -6.28 -6.31 -14.12
CA SER A 274 -5.11 -6.67 -14.91
C SER A 274 -4.78 -8.17 -14.75
N PRO A 275 -4.62 -8.92 -15.86
CA PRO A 275 -4.15 -10.29 -15.79
C PRO A 275 -2.76 -10.44 -15.13
N GLN A 276 -1.93 -9.39 -15.20
CA GLN A 276 -0.58 -9.37 -14.60
C GLN A 276 -0.63 -9.33 -13.07
N ALA A 277 -1.74 -8.85 -12.48
CA ALA A 277 -1.92 -8.82 -11.03
C ALA A 277 -2.42 -10.16 -10.45
N GLY A 278 -2.74 -11.13 -11.30
CA GLY A 278 -3.31 -12.42 -10.88
C GLY A 278 -4.81 -12.36 -10.54
N PRO A 279 -5.37 -13.47 -10.03
CA PRO A 279 -6.82 -13.58 -9.78
C PRO A 279 -7.30 -12.77 -8.57
N GLY A 280 -6.39 -12.35 -7.71
CA GLY A 280 -6.69 -11.62 -6.48
C GLY A 280 -7.30 -12.47 -5.35
N THR A 281 -7.16 -12.00 -4.14
CA THR A 281 -7.71 -12.62 -2.92
C THR A 281 -9.15 -12.13 -2.70
N THR A 282 -10.10 -13.04 -2.47
CA THR A 282 -11.47 -12.64 -2.09
C THR A 282 -11.49 -12.07 -0.68
N PHE A 283 -12.38 -11.12 -0.43
CA PHE A 283 -12.55 -10.55 0.92
C PHE A 283 -12.93 -11.62 1.96
N ALA A 284 -13.78 -12.57 1.59
CA ALA A 284 -14.14 -13.68 2.47
C ALA A 284 -12.92 -14.54 2.87
N HIS A 285 -12.03 -14.83 1.93
CA HIS A 285 -10.79 -15.56 2.22
C HIS A 285 -9.87 -14.77 3.14
N TRP A 286 -9.69 -13.49 2.87
CA TRP A 286 -8.89 -12.59 3.71
C TRP A 286 -9.49 -12.47 5.14
N CYS A 287 -10.81 -12.30 5.26
CA CYS A 287 -11.49 -12.29 6.55
C CYS A 287 -11.20 -13.56 7.36
N ALA A 288 -11.35 -14.74 6.73
CA ALA A 288 -11.13 -16.01 7.42
C ALA A 288 -9.69 -16.20 7.89
N ARG A 289 -8.70 -15.73 7.09
CA ARG A 289 -7.27 -15.98 7.31
C ARG A 289 -6.57 -14.89 8.10
N THR A 290 -7.08 -13.66 8.06
CA THR A 290 -6.40 -12.48 8.62
C THR A 290 -7.25 -11.77 9.66
N LEU A 291 -8.46 -11.32 9.32
CA LEU A 291 -9.28 -10.54 10.24
C LEU A 291 -9.79 -11.39 11.41
N ARG A 292 -10.33 -12.57 11.14
CA ARG A 292 -10.86 -13.45 12.19
C ARG A 292 -9.83 -13.82 13.25
N PRO A 293 -8.61 -14.28 12.92
CA PRO A 293 -7.57 -14.49 13.93
C PRO A 293 -7.23 -13.23 14.72
N ALA A 294 -7.14 -12.07 14.07
CA ALA A 294 -6.84 -10.80 14.75
C ALA A 294 -7.91 -10.43 15.79
N VAL A 295 -9.19 -10.57 15.43
CA VAL A 295 -10.33 -10.32 16.34
C VAL A 295 -10.34 -11.31 17.52
N LEU A 296 -10.07 -12.59 17.28
CA LEU A 296 -10.04 -13.62 18.33
C LEU A 296 -8.85 -13.44 19.30
N THR A 297 -7.65 -13.16 18.78
CA THR A 297 -6.46 -12.89 19.62
C THR A 297 -6.65 -11.63 20.47
N ALA A 298 -7.27 -10.58 19.91
CA ALA A 298 -7.60 -9.39 20.66
C ALA A 298 -8.65 -9.65 21.75
N GLN A 299 -9.61 -10.57 21.52
CA GLN A 299 -10.60 -11.00 22.51
C GLN A 299 -9.91 -11.71 23.70
N GLU A 300 -9.05 -12.70 23.43
CA GLU A 300 -8.31 -13.41 24.46
C GLU A 300 -7.47 -12.46 25.34
N ALA A 301 -6.84 -11.45 24.72
CA ALA A 301 -6.05 -10.45 25.43
C ALA A 301 -6.92 -9.50 26.27
N ALA A 302 -8.17 -9.23 25.88
CA ALA A 302 -9.13 -8.42 26.65
C ALA A 302 -9.68 -9.21 27.84
N ASP A 303 -10.02 -10.49 27.64
CA ASP A 303 -10.56 -11.38 28.69
C ASP A 303 -9.52 -11.73 29.77
N ALA A 304 -8.23 -11.57 29.47
CA ALA A 304 -7.12 -11.82 30.41
C ALA A 304 -6.75 -10.61 31.30
N ARG A 305 -7.42 -9.46 31.16
CA ARG A 305 -7.21 -8.24 31.96
C ARG A 305 -8.27 -8.05 32.99
#